data_77b240afc1758bc8895170b97d678b81
#
_entry.id   77b240afc1758bc8895170b97d678b81
#
_cell.length_a   1.000
_cell.length_b   1.000
_cell.length_c   1.000
_cell.angle_alpha   90.00
_cell.angle_beta   90.00
_cell.angle_gamma   90.00
#
_symmetry.space_group_name_H-M   'P 1'
#
loop_
_entity.id
_entity.type
_entity.pdbx_description
1 polymer ?
#
loop_
_entity_poly.entity_id
_entity_poly.type
_entity_poly.pdbx_seq_one_letter_code
_entity_poly.pdbx_strand_id
1 'polypeptide(L)'
;MNAQRKLSLQSALISALILLALLAAWHIATLPKAGPVVAASTLTSEQIEYQKLIGKDPTAPAADKKTTGFPTLAQMGATVVKNLADPFYDNGPNDKGIAIQLGHSLLRVGLGFGLAALLAVPLGFLIGMSPMLYRALDPFIQELKPISPLAWMPLALYTIKDSSISGIFVIFICSVWPMLINTAFGVAGVRREWLNVAKTLEVSRLRLAFEVILPAAAPTILTGMRISMGIAWLVIVAAEMLVGGTGIGYFVWNEWNNLSLTNVIFAILMIGIVGMLLDLLFARAQKAISYVE
;
A
#
# COMPACT_ATOMS: atom_id res chain seq x y z
N MET A 1 27.53 -16.37 -17.35
CA MET A 1 26.92 -16.56 -16.02
C MET A 1 27.57 -15.73 -14.89
N ASN A 2 28.87 -15.38 -14.98
CA ASN A 2 29.56 -14.67 -13.91
C ASN A 2 29.31 -13.14 -13.82
N ALA A 3 29.04 -12.45 -14.94
CA ALA A 3 28.85 -11.00 -14.94
C ALA A 3 27.51 -10.56 -14.31
N GLN A 4 26.42 -11.24 -14.62
CA GLN A 4 25.11 -10.95 -14.01
C GLN A 4 25.07 -11.26 -12.51
N ARG A 5 25.76 -12.31 -12.06
CA ARG A 5 25.90 -12.61 -10.62
C ARG A 5 26.71 -11.55 -9.89
N LYS A 6 27.78 -11.03 -10.50
CA LYS A 6 28.55 -9.92 -9.91
C LYS A 6 27.74 -8.64 -9.81
N LEU A 7 26.97 -8.29 -10.84
CA LEU A 7 26.08 -7.14 -10.85
C LEU A 7 24.99 -7.25 -9.77
N SER A 8 24.35 -8.42 -9.61
CA SER A 8 23.34 -8.62 -8.57
C SER A 8 23.94 -8.56 -7.15
N LEU A 9 25.15 -9.05 -6.96
CA LEU A 9 25.85 -8.97 -5.67
C LEU A 9 26.26 -7.52 -5.34
N GLN A 10 26.76 -6.79 -6.32
CA GLN A 10 27.11 -5.37 -6.16
C GLN A 10 25.87 -4.51 -5.88
N SER A 11 24.76 -4.73 -6.58
CA SER A 11 23.50 -4.01 -6.31
C SER A 11 22.95 -4.32 -4.91
N ALA A 12 23.02 -5.57 -4.46
CA ALA A 12 22.61 -5.95 -3.10
C ALA A 12 23.51 -5.30 -2.03
N LEU A 13 24.83 -5.24 -2.25
CA LEU A 13 25.76 -4.55 -1.35
C LEU A 13 25.49 -3.05 -1.27
N ILE A 14 25.24 -2.40 -2.41
CA ILE A 14 24.90 -0.97 -2.44
C ILE A 14 23.57 -0.72 -1.70
N SER A 15 22.55 -1.55 -1.92
CA SER A 15 21.28 -1.43 -1.21
C SER A 15 21.45 -1.62 0.30
N ALA A 16 22.27 -2.58 0.73
CA ALA A 16 22.57 -2.78 2.14
C ALA A 16 23.34 -1.60 2.75
N LEU A 17 24.30 -1.02 2.03
CA LEU A 17 25.04 0.18 2.45
C LEU A 17 24.11 1.39 2.59
N ILE A 18 23.19 1.60 1.65
CA ILE A 18 22.20 2.69 1.73
C ILE A 18 21.30 2.49 2.96
N LEU A 19 20.81 1.26 3.19
CA LEU A 19 19.98 0.95 4.37
C LEU A 19 20.75 1.21 5.67
N LEU A 20 22.01 0.76 5.77
CA LEU A 20 22.87 1.00 6.93
C LEU A 20 23.13 2.48 7.14
N ALA A 21 23.36 3.24 6.08
CA ALA A 21 23.55 4.70 6.16
C ALA A 21 22.28 5.40 6.68
N LEU A 22 21.08 5.00 6.21
CA LEU A 22 19.82 5.52 6.70
C LEU A 22 19.58 5.19 8.18
N LEU A 23 19.85 3.94 8.60
CA LEU A 23 19.74 3.53 10.00
C LEU A 23 20.75 4.25 10.88
N ALA A 24 21.98 4.47 10.41
CA ALA A 24 23.01 5.23 11.12
C ALA A 24 22.61 6.70 11.26
N ALA A 25 22.08 7.31 10.20
CA ALA A 25 21.58 8.68 10.22
C ALA A 25 20.40 8.81 11.21
N TRP A 26 19.48 7.84 11.22
CA TRP A 26 18.40 7.78 12.19
C TRP A 26 18.95 7.67 13.62
N HIS A 27 19.88 6.74 13.85
CA HIS A 27 20.49 6.55 15.17
C HIS A 27 21.16 7.83 15.67
N ILE A 28 21.96 8.49 14.82
CA ILE A 28 22.66 9.74 15.16
C ILE A 28 21.65 10.87 15.44
N ALA A 29 20.59 10.98 14.64
CA ALA A 29 19.56 11.99 14.81
C ALA A 29 18.74 11.82 16.11
N THR A 30 18.63 10.57 16.59
CA THR A 30 17.88 10.21 17.81
C THR A 30 18.75 10.02 19.04
N LEU A 31 20.07 10.25 18.95
CA LEU A 31 20.94 10.29 20.11
C LEU A 31 20.46 11.37 21.10
N PRO A 32 20.37 11.06 22.38
CA PRO A 32 19.99 12.05 23.38
C PRO A 32 20.98 13.20 23.34
N LYS A 33 20.56 14.36 22.85
CA LYS A 33 21.36 15.57 23.00
C LYS A 33 21.45 15.84 24.50
N ALA A 34 22.67 15.82 25.05
CA ALA A 34 22.92 16.27 26.40
C ALA A 34 22.51 17.75 26.48
N GLY A 35 21.25 18.01 26.84
CA GLY A 35 20.83 19.33 27.23
C GLY A 35 21.57 19.73 28.50
N PRO A 36 21.79 21.02 28.81
CA PRO A 36 22.39 21.42 30.05
C PRO A 36 21.60 20.77 31.19
N VAL A 37 22.26 19.93 31.96
CA VAL A 37 21.71 19.39 33.20
C VAL A 37 21.58 20.59 34.13
N VAL A 38 20.41 21.20 34.15
CA VAL A 38 20.06 22.13 35.21
C VAL A 38 20.03 21.29 36.50
N ALA A 39 21.06 21.42 37.29
CA ALA A 39 21.16 20.65 38.53
C ALA A 39 19.87 20.94 39.34
N ALA A 40 19.20 19.90 39.78
CA ALA A 40 17.94 20.01 40.58
C ALA A 40 18.13 20.88 41.85
N SER A 41 19.38 21.16 42.23
CA SER A 41 19.80 22.06 43.31
C SER A 41 19.54 23.54 43.05
N THR A 42 19.19 23.96 41.84
CA THR A 42 18.94 25.38 41.49
C THR A 42 17.45 25.70 41.30
N LEU A 43 16.55 24.72 41.45
CA LEU A 43 15.12 24.93 41.27
C LEU A 43 14.44 25.11 42.65
N THR A 44 13.56 26.09 42.75
CA THR A 44 12.69 26.26 43.91
C THR A 44 11.60 25.18 43.96
N SER A 45 11.07 24.89 45.17
CA SER A 45 10.04 23.88 45.37
C SER A 45 8.82 24.09 44.46
N GLU A 46 8.41 25.33 44.23
CA GLU A 46 7.32 25.71 43.33
C GLU A 46 7.64 25.40 41.84
N GLN A 47 8.88 25.59 41.43
CA GLN A 47 9.32 25.28 40.06
C GLN A 47 9.36 23.77 39.81
N ILE A 48 9.71 23.00 40.83
CA ILE A 48 9.69 21.52 40.75
C ILE A 48 8.25 21.03 40.65
N GLU A 49 7.33 21.59 41.43
CA GLU A 49 5.91 21.25 41.39
C GLU A 49 5.27 21.62 40.04
N TYR A 50 5.56 22.80 39.53
CA TYR A 50 5.12 23.23 38.21
C TYR A 50 5.66 22.33 37.08
N GLN A 51 6.93 21.92 37.16
CA GLN A 51 7.51 21.00 36.18
C GLN A 51 6.90 19.61 36.25
N LYS A 52 6.53 19.10 37.43
CA LYS A 52 5.77 17.87 37.62
C LYS A 52 4.39 17.93 36.99
N LEU A 53 3.68 19.04 37.16
CA LEU A 53 2.35 19.27 36.58
C LEU A 53 2.36 19.28 35.03
N ILE A 54 3.43 19.80 34.42
CA ILE A 54 3.61 19.80 32.96
C ILE A 54 4.29 18.52 32.45
N GLY A 55 4.42 17.47 33.29
CA GLY A 55 5.00 16.17 32.87
C GLY A 55 6.52 16.17 32.71
N LYS A 56 7.23 17.21 33.22
CA LYS A 56 8.69 17.29 33.20
C LYS A 56 9.24 17.14 34.61
N ASP A 57 9.24 15.92 35.16
CA ASP A 57 9.81 15.69 36.49
C ASP A 57 11.34 15.83 36.47
N PRO A 58 11.93 16.90 37.05
CA PRO A 58 13.38 17.09 37.06
C PRO A 58 14.10 16.09 37.95
N THR A 59 13.38 15.37 38.84
CA THR A 59 13.94 14.37 39.74
C THR A 59 13.85 12.94 39.19
N ALA A 60 13.14 12.75 38.09
CA ALA A 60 13.05 11.44 37.43
C ALA A 60 14.41 10.98 36.89
N PRO A 61 14.75 9.69 37.05
CA PRO A 61 15.97 9.14 36.43
C PRO A 61 16.02 9.47 34.93
N ALA A 62 17.20 9.71 34.38
CA ALA A 62 17.40 10.11 33.00
C ALA A 62 16.78 9.15 31.96
N ALA A 63 16.48 7.91 32.37
CA ALA A 63 15.81 6.89 31.57
C ALA A 63 14.30 7.19 31.32
N ASP A 64 13.64 7.95 32.22
CA ASP A 64 12.19 8.26 32.15
C ASP A 64 11.89 9.64 31.56
N LYS A 65 12.90 10.42 31.23
CA LYS A 65 12.67 11.64 30.44
C LYS A 65 12.15 11.19 29.08
N LYS A 66 10.82 11.25 28.90
CA LYS A 66 10.18 11.17 27.58
C LYS A 66 10.97 12.10 26.67
N THR A 67 11.84 11.53 25.85
CA THR A 67 12.50 12.25 24.78
C THR A 67 11.37 12.76 23.90
N THR A 68 11.07 14.05 24.00
CA THR A 68 10.13 14.76 23.11
C THR A 68 10.75 14.74 21.73
N GLY A 69 10.67 13.61 21.04
CA GLY A 69 11.36 13.44 19.79
C GLY A 69 10.99 12.15 19.09
N PHE A 70 11.57 12.00 17.95
CA PHE A 70 11.45 10.82 17.10
C PHE A 70 11.99 9.58 17.84
N PRO A 71 11.33 8.40 17.76
CA PRO A 71 11.71 7.21 18.54
C PRO A 71 13.10 6.69 18.15
N THR A 72 13.83 6.17 19.12
CA THR A 72 15.13 5.53 18.92
C THR A 72 14.98 4.16 18.25
N LEU A 73 16.04 3.65 17.62
CA LEU A 73 16.07 2.30 17.04
C LEU A 73 15.78 1.20 18.08
N ALA A 74 16.21 1.39 19.32
CA ALA A 74 15.93 0.44 20.42
C ALA A 74 14.44 0.41 20.78
N GLN A 75 13.79 1.57 20.87
CA GLN A 75 12.35 1.67 21.08
C GLN A 75 11.55 1.04 19.94
N MET A 76 11.98 1.29 18.70
CA MET A 76 11.38 0.64 17.53
C MET A 76 11.53 -0.88 17.58
N GLY A 77 12.71 -1.39 17.90
CA GLY A 77 12.95 -2.84 18.07
C GLY A 77 12.04 -3.46 19.11
N ALA A 78 11.92 -2.82 20.29
CA ALA A 78 11.02 -3.27 21.35
C ALA A 78 9.55 -3.27 20.91
N THR A 79 9.12 -2.23 20.19
CA THR A 79 7.75 -2.14 19.64
C THR A 79 7.46 -3.22 18.60
N VAL A 80 8.40 -3.49 17.70
CA VAL A 80 8.29 -4.59 16.72
C VAL A 80 8.13 -5.93 17.43
N VAL A 81 9.00 -6.22 18.41
CA VAL A 81 8.93 -7.47 19.17
C VAL A 81 7.60 -7.57 19.90
N LYS A 82 7.16 -6.51 20.58
CA LYS A 82 5.87 -6.49 21.30
C LYS A 82 4.67 -6.80 20.42
N ASN A 83 4.56 -6.12 19.27
CA ASN A 83 3.42 -6.30 18.36
C ASN A 83 3.46 -7.61 17.58
N LEU A 84 4.65 -8.20 17.36
CA LEU A 84 4.79 -9.49 16.70
C LEU A 84 4.79 -10.68 17.67
N ALA A 85 4.92 -10.47 18.99
CA ALA A 85 4.83 -11.55 19.98
C ALA A 85 3.42 -12.15 20.05
N ASP A 86 2.39 -11.32 19.96
CA ASP A 86 1.00 -11.76 19.88
C ASP A 86 0.26 -10.97 18.77
N PRO A 87 0.42 -11.38 17.50
CA PRO A 87 -0.14 -10.64 16.38
C PRO A 87 -1.65 -10.84 16.18
N PHE A 88 -2.26 -11.80 16.89
CA PHE A 88 -3.67 -12.19 16.73
C PHE A 88 -4.54 -11.87 17.97
N TYR A 89 -4.04 -11.08 18.91
CA TYR A 89 -4.84 -10.73 20.09
C TYR A 89 -6.08 -9.90 19.70
N ASP A 90 -7.16 -10.07 20.43
CA ASP A 90 -8.40 -9.30 20.29
C ASP A 90 -8.92 -8.92 21.68
N ASN A 91 -8.64 -7.69 22.10
CA ASN A 91 -9.07 -7.13 23.38
C ASN A 91 -10.29 -6.21 23.22
N GLY A 92 -10.92 -6.24 22.04
CA GLY A 92 -12.12 -5.43 21.78
C GLY A 92 -12.08 -4.69 20.44
N PRO A 93 -13.05 -3.82 20.17
CA PRO A 93 -13.25 -3.20 18.85
C PRO A 93 -12.04 -2.41 18.34
N ASN A 94 -11.32 -1.74 19.25
CA ASN A 94 -10.23 -0.81 18.91
C ASN A 94 -8.83 -1.33 19.28
N ASP A 95 -8.74 -2.49 19.91
CA ASP A 95 -7.46 -3.07 20.40
C ASP A 95 -7.31 -4.50 19.87
N LYS A 96 -6.84 -4.61 18.64
CA LYS A 96 -6.63 -5.87 17.92
C LYS A 96 -5.21 -5.98 17.41
N GLY A 97 -4.71 -7.22 17.39
CA GLY A 97 -3.38 -7.55 16.90
C GLY A 97 -3.17 -7.18 15.44
N ILE A 98 -1.92 -6.92 15.09
CA ILE A 98 -1.53 -6.43 13.76
C ILE A 98 -1.94 -7.38 12.63
N ALA A 99 -1.92 -8.71 12.87
CA ALA A 99 -2.32 -9.68 11.86
C ALA A 99 -3.83 -9.62 11.55
N ILE A 100 -4.67 -9.39 12.57
CA ILE A 100 -6.11 -9.19 12.40
C ILE A 100 -6.37 -7.90 11.59
N GLN A 101 -5.69 -6.80 11.94
CA GLN A 101 -5.80 -5.53 11.24
C GLN A 101 -5.42 -5.67 9.76
N LEU A 102 -4.26 -6.27 9.47
CA LEU A 102 -3.80 -6.55 8.10
C LEU A 102 -4.73 -7.49 7.35
N GLY A 103 -5.24 -8.54 8.02
CA GLY A 103 -6.17 -9.50 7.44
C GLY A 103 -7.46 -8.83 6.93
N HIS A 104 -8.05 -7.95 7.73
CA HIS A 104 -9.24 -7.20 7.34
C HIS A 104 -8.96 -6.26 6.15
N SER A 105 -7.84 -5.53 6.17
CA SER A 105 -7.45 -4.67 5.04
C SER A 105 -7.20 -5.46 3.76
N LEU A 106 -6.47 -6.59 3.84
CA LEU A 106 -6.21 -7.45 2.70
C LEU A 106 -7.48 -8.09 2.13
N LEU A 107 -8.43 -8.48 2.98
CA LEU A 107 -9.72 -9.00 2.53
C LEU A 107 -10.49 -7.96 1.72
N ARG A 108 -10.58 -6.71 2.22
CA ARG A 108 -11.25 -5.61 1.51
C ARG A 108 -10.55 -5.28 0.19
N VAL A 109 -9.22 -5.24 0.19
CA VAL A 109 -8.43 -5.05 -1.04
C VAL A 109 -8.69 -6.17 -2.03
N GLY A 110 -8.65 -7.43 -1.59
CA GLY A 110 -8.91 -8.58 -2.43
C GLY A 110 -10.30 -8.55 -3.07
N LEU A 111 -11.32 -8.21 -2.30
CA LEU A 111 -12.70 -8.10 -2.79
C LEU A 111 -12.86 -6.93 -3.78
N GLY A 112 -12.44 -5.72 -3.41
CA GLY A 112 -12.56 -4.55 -4.28
C GLY A 112 -11.76 -4.68 -5.57
N PHE A 113 -10.53 -5.18 -5.47
CA PHE A 113 -9.66 -5.47 -6.62
C PHE A 113 -10.23 -6.60 -7.51
N GLY A 114 -10.72 -7.67 -6.90
CA GLY A 114 -11.35 -8.79 -7.64
C GLY A 114 -12.58 -8.35 -8.43
N LEU A 115 -13.45 -7.54 -7.82
CA LEU A 115 -14.61 -6.94 -8.50
C LEU A 115 -14.17 -6.00 -9.63
N ALA A 116 -13.12 -5.21 -9.40
CA ALA A 116 -12.55 -4.35 -10.43
C ALA A 116 -11.99 -5.14 -11.62
N ALA A 117 -11.27 -6.23 -11.36
CA ALA A 117 -10.74 -7.09 -12.41
C ALA A 117 -11.85 -7.78 -13.21
N LEU A 118 -12.89 -8.26 -12.53
CA LEU A 118 -14.04 -8.91 -13.15
C LEU A 118 -14.79 -7.98 -14.13
N LEU A 119 -14.81 -6.69 -13.85
CA LEU A 119 -15.45 -5.68 -14.70
C LEU A 119 -14.48 -5.10 -15.74
N ALA A 120 -13.30 -4.65 -15.28
CA ALA A 120 -12.38 -3.87 -16.10
C ALA A 120 -11.69 -4.70 -17.18
N VAL A 121 -11.39 -5.98 -16.92
CA VAL A 121 -10.72 -6.83 -17.93
C VAL A 121 -11.65 -7.13 -19.10
N PRO A 122 -12.91 -7.61 -18.91
CA PRO A 122 -13.82 -7.80 -20.04
C PRO A 122 -14.15 -6.52 -20.79
N LEU A 123 -14.44 -5.42 -20.07
CA LEU A 123 -14.74 -4.14 -20.70
C LEU A 123 -13.53 -3.58 -21.47
N GLY A 124 -12.35 -3.62 -20.87
CA GLY A 124 -11.10 -3.20 -21.53
C GLY A 124 -10.80 -4.04 -22.77
N PHE A 125 -11.10 -5.34 -22.73
CA PHE A 125 -10.98 -6.22 -23.89
C PHE A 125 -11.93 -5.80 -25.02
N LEU A 126 -13.18 -5.54 -24.73
CA LEU A 126 -14.17 -5.05 -25.71
C LEU A 126 -13.75 -3.68 -26.30
N ILE A 127 -13.30 -2.77 -25.45
CA ILE A 127 -12.83 -1.43 -25.86
C ILE A 127 -11.61 -1.57 -26.78
N GLY A 128 -10.64 -2.42 -26.42
CA GLY A 128 -9.43 -2.64 -27.19
C GLY A 128 -9.67 -3.28 -28.56
N MET A 129 -10.73 -4.09 -28.69
CA MET A 129 -11.13 -4.69 -29.97
C MET A 129 -11.86 -3.72 -30.92
N SER A 130 -12.43 -2.63 -30.42
CA SER A 130 -13.26 -1.72 -31.18
C SER A 130 -12.77 -0.27 -31.09
N PRO A 131 -12.17 0.28 -32.16
CA PRO A 131 -11.76 1.69 -32.19
C PRO A 131 -12.94 2.66 -31.95
N MET A 132 -14.16 2.25 -32.31
CA MET A 132 -15.39 3.04 -32.08
C MET A 132 -15.71 3.13 -30.59
N LEU A 133 -15.69 1.99 -29.87
CA LEU A 133 -15.93 1.96 -28.42
C LEU A 133 -14.84 2.73 -27.67
N TYR A 134 -13.58 2.59 -28.09
CA TYR A 134 -12.48 3.34 -27.51
C TYR A 134 -12.72 4.85 -27.57
N ARG A 135 -13.02 5.38 -28.76
CA ARG A 135 -13.28 6.81 -28.97
C ARG A 135 -14.53 7.31 -28.24
N ALA A 136 -15.56 6.47 -28.11
CA ALA A 136 -16.79 6.83 -27.44
C ALA A 136 -16.62 6.89 -25.92
N LEU A 137 -15.79 6.01 -25.32
CA LEU A 137 -15.61 5.91 -23.88
C LEU A 137 -14.42 6.72 -23.35
N ASP A 138 -13.46 7.07 -24.22
CA ASP A 138 -12.26 7.81 -23.83
C ASP A 138 -12.54 9.13 -23.08
N PRO A 139 -13.50 9.99 -23.51
CA PRO A 139 -13.82 11.20 -22.76
C PRO A 139 -14.23 10.92 -21.31
N PHE A 140 -15.09 9.92 -21.10
CA PHE A 140 -15.56 9.55 -19.76
C PHE A 140 -14.43 8.99 -18.88
N ILE A 141 -13.54 8.19 -19.48
CA ILE A 141 -12.37 7.65 -18.81
C ILE A 141 -11.44 8.80 -18.38
N GLN A 142 -11.19 9.77 -19.25
CA GLN A 142 -10.32 10.92 -18.97
C GLN A 142 -10.90 11.83 -17.87
N GLU A 143 -12.21 11.98 -17.79
CA GLU A 143 -12.88 12.75 -16.74
C GLU A 143 -12.89 12.03 -15.38
N LEU A 144 -13.17 10.73 -15.36
CA LEU A 144 -13.38 9.97 -14.12
C LEU A 144 -12.06 9.50 -13.48
N LYS A 145 -11.03 9.23 -14.28
CA LYS A 145 -9.74 8.73 -13.82
C LYS A 145 -9.01 9.66 -12.83
N PRO A 146 -8.97 11.00 -13.02
CA PRO A 146 -8.25 11.91 -12.12
C PRO A 146 -8.97 12.19 -10.81
N ILE A 147 -10.23 11.74 -10.65
CA ILE A 147 -10.98 11.98 -9.42
C ILE A 147 -10.29 11.25 -8.26
N SER A 148 -9.98 12.01 -7.20
CA SER A 148 -9.34 11.45 -6.01
C SER A 148 -10.17 10.32 -5.41
N PRO A 149 -9.57 9.17 -5.09
CA PRO A 149 -10.24 8.07 -4.39
C PRO A 149 -10.98 8.51 -3.14
N LEU A 150 -10.35 9.39 -2.37
CA LEU A 150 -10.91 9.88 -1.11
C LEU A 150 -12.16 10.76 -1.30
N ALA A 151 -12.32 11.38 -2.47
CA ALA A 151 -13.52 12.14 -2.79
C ALA A 151 -14.76 11.25 -2.97
N TRP A 152 -14.57 9.98 -3.35
CA TRP A 152 -15.65 9.00 -3.44
C TRP A 152 -16.13 8.49 -2.07
N MET A 153 -15.31 8.60 -1.03
CA MET A 153 -15.60 8.01 0.29
C MET A 153 -16.87 8.59 0.95
N PRO A 154 -17.05 9.92 1.06
CA PRO A 154 -18.28 10.48 1.63
C PRO A 154 -19.53 10.08 0.85
N LEU A 155 -19.45 10.03 -0.49
CA LEU A 155 -20.56 9.59 -1.34
C LEU A 155 -20.90 8.12 -1.09
N ALA A 156 -19.89 7.26 -1.02
CA ALA A 156 -20.06 5.85 -0.72
C ALA A 156 -20.70 5.63 0.65
N LEU A 157 -20.23 6.33 1.69
CA LEU A 157 -20.78 6.23 3.03
C LEU A 157 -22.22 6.71 3.11
N TYR A 158 -22.54 7.80 2.42
CA TYR A 158 -23.91 8.34 2.41
C TYR A 158 -24.90 7.39 1.74
N THR A 159 -24.48 6.72 0.66
CA THR A 159 -25.34 5.84 -0.13
C THR A 159 -25.40 4.41 0.42
N ILE A 160 -24.25 3.83 0.80
CA ILE A 160 -24.13 2.43 1.22
C ILE A 160 -24.42 2.26 2.72
N LYS A 161 -24.08 3.27 3.54
CA LYS A 161 -24.27 3.30 5.00
C LYS A 161 -23.55 2.18 5.77
N ASP A 162 -22.58 1.54 5.14
CA ASP A 162 -21.69 0.55 5.75
C ASP A 162 -20.24 0.92 5.44
N SER A 163 -19.41 0.99 6.47
CA SER A 163 -18.04 1.44 6.36
C SER A 163 -17.15 0.45 5.58
N SER A 164 -17.35 -0.84 5.80
CA SER A 164 -16.57 -1.89 5.17
C SER A 164 -16.88 -1.98 3.67
N ILE A 165 -18.15 -1.98 3.31
CA ILE A 165 -18.62 -2.04 1.91
C ILE A 165 -18.23 -0.76 1.18
N SER A 166 -18.31 0.41 1.84
CA SER A 166 -17.87 1.68 1.26
C SER A 166 -16.37 1.67 0.95
N GLY A 167 -15.54 1.10 1.84
CA GLY A 167 -14.12 0.89 1.58
C GLY A 167 -13.86 0.00 0.36
N ILE A 168 -14.58 -1.14 0.24
CA ILE A 168 -14.49 -2.04 -0.91
C ILE A 168 -14.90 -1.32 -2.20
N PHE A 169 -15.96 -0.53 -2.17
CA PHE A 169 -16.43 0.26 -3.32
C PHE A 169 -15.37 1.27 -3.80
N VAL A 170 -14.74 1.98 -2.87
CA VAL A 170 -13.70 2.96 -3.23
C VAL A 170 -12.48 2.27 -3.82
N ILE A 171 -12.06 1.11 -3.28
CA ILE A 171 -11.00 0.28 -3.88
C ILE A 171 -11.40 -0.13 -5.30
N PHE A 172 -12.62 -0.62 -5.47
CA PHE A 172 -13.16 -1.04 -6.76
C PHE A 172 -13.06 0.08 -7.80
N ILE A 173 -13.62 1.27 -7.51
CA ILE A 173 -13.66 2.36 -8.49
C ILE A 173 -12.28 2.88 -8.87
N CYS A 174 -11.32 2.86 -7.93
CA CYS A 174 -9.96 3.30 -8.19
C CYS A 174 -9.14 2.28 -8.98
N SER A 175 -9.42 0.99 -8.76
CA SER A 175 -8.70 -0.11 -9.42
C SER A 175 -9.17 -0.35 -10.85
N VAL A 176 -10.42 0.02 -11.17
CA VAL A 176 -11.01 -0.18 -12.51
C VAL A 176 -10.19 0.52 -13.60
N TRP A 177 -9.83 1.79 -13.41
CA TRP A 177 -9.25 2.60 -14.48
C TRP A 177 -7.91 2.11 -15.01
N PRO A 178 -6.89 1.82 -14.17
CA PRO A 178 -5.62 1.31 -14.67
C PRO A 178 -5.76 -0.07 -15.33
N MET A 179 -6.61 -0.96 -14.80
CA MET A 179 -6.86 -2.26 -15.41
C MET A 179 -7.52 -2.11 -16.77
N LEU A 180 -8.56 -1.30 -16.87
CA LEU A 180 -9.33 -1.08 -18.09
C LEU A 180 -8.47 -0.50 -19.20
N ILE A 181 -7.70 0.56 -18.89
CA ILE A 181 -6.83 1.24 -19.87
C ILE A 181 -5.72 0.30 -20.34
N ASN A 182 -5.04 -0.39 -19.44
CA ASN A 182 -3.95 -1.30 -19.81
C ASN A 182 -4.48 -2.53 -20.57
N THR A 183 -5.67 -3.03 -20.21
CA THR A 183 -6.31 -4.11 -20.96
C THR A 183 -6.67 -3.66 -22.37
N ALA A 184 -7.32 -2.50 -22.52
CA ALA A 184 -7.67 -1.95 -23.84
C ALA A 184 -6.42 -1.69 -24.69
N PHE A 185 -5.37 -1.13 -24.08
CA PHE A 185 -4.10 -0.89 -24.76
C PHE A 185 -3.42 -2.20 -25.18
N GLY A 186 -3.37 -3.21 -24.31
CA GLY A 186 -2.77 -4.51 -24.62
C GLY A 186 -3.50 -5.22 -25.75
N VAL A 187 -4.83 -5.20 -25.77
CA VAL A 187 -5.65 -5.79 -26.82
C VAL A 187 -5.50 -5.05 -28.14
N ALA A 188 -5.52 -3.72 -28.13
CA ALA A 188 -5.34 -2.91 -29.34
C ALA A 188 -3.91 -3.03 -29.91
N GLY A 189 -2.92 -3.31 -29.05
CA GLY A 189 -1.51 -3.46 -29.40
C GLY A 189 -1.10 -4.82 -29.96
N VAL A 190 -2.03 -5.77 -30.11
CA VAL A 190 -1.72 -7.10 -30.67
C VAL A 190 -1.24 -6.96 -32.12
N ARG A 191 -0.14 -7.62 -32.45
CA ARG A 191 0.50 -7.56 -33.77
C ARG A 191 -0.46 -7.95 -34.89
N ARG A 192 -0.51 -7.14 -35.93
CA ARG A 192 -1.40 -7.35 -37.08
C ARG A 192 -1.10 -8.64 -37.82
N GLU A 193 0.16 -9.07 -37.84
CA GLU A 193 0.60 -10.33 -38.46
C GLU A 193 -0.16 -11.52 -37.85
N TRP A 194 -0.26 -11.59 -36.53
CA TRP A 194 -0.98 -12.67 -35.81
C TRP A 194 -2.47 -12.66 -36.14
N LEU A 195 -3.07 -11.47 -36.18
CA LEU A 195 -4.48 -11.30 -36.58
C LEU A 195 -4.73 -11.70 -38.00
N ASN A 196 -3.80 -11.42 -38.93
CA ASN A 196 -3.91 -11.79 -40.35
C ASN A 196 -3.77 -13.32 -40.55
N VAL A 197 -2.82 -13.96 -39.84
CA VAL A 197 -2.69 -15.43 -39.86
C VAL A 197 -3.99 -16.09 -39.37
N ALA A 198 -4.53 -15.62 -38.24
CA ALA A 198 -5.79 -16.14 -37.72
C ALA A 198 -6.97 -15.96 -38.69
N LYS A 199 -7.02 -14.83 -39.42
CA LYS A 199 -8.02 -14.60 -40.47
C LYS A 199 -7.86 -15.56 -41.65
N THR A 200 -6.63 -15.82 -42.09
CA THR A 200 -6.33 -16.75 -43.19
C THR A 200 -6.72 -18.19 -42.81
N LEU A 201 -6.62 -18.53 -41.55
CA LEU A 201 -7.04 -19.83 -40.99
C LEU A 201 -8.52 -19.90 -40.68
N GLU A 202 -9.31 -18.85 -40.98
CA GLU A 202 -10.75 -18.73 -40.74
C GLU A 202 -11.15 -19.02 -39.26
N VAL A 203 -10.29 -18.60 -38.32
CA VAL A 203 -10.51 -18.80 -36.92
C VAL A 203 -11.76 -18.05 -36.45
N SER A 204 -12.64 -18.70 -35.71
CA SER A 204 -13.85 -18.07 -35.15
C SER A 204 -13.53 -16.90 -34.24
N ARG A 205 -14.42 -15.91 -34.09
CA ARG A 205 -14.21 -14.71 -33.26
C ARG A 205 -13.89 -15.02 -31.80
N LEU A 206 -14.54 -16.02 -31.22
CA LEU A 206 -14.30 -16.44 -29.83
C LEU A 206 -12.90 -17.06 -29.70
N ARG A 207 -12.55 -17.97 -30.61
CA ARG A 207 -11.24 -18.60 -30.63
C ARG A 207 -10.12 -17.56 -30.84
N LEU A 208 -10.34 -16.60 -31.75
CA LEU A 208 -9.41 -15.46 -31.95
C LEU A 208 -9.22 -14.67 -30.64
N ALA A 209 -10.31 -14.38 -29.93
CA ALA A 209 -10.26 -13.61 -28.68
C ALA A 209 -9.47 -14.36 -27.58
N PHE A 210 -9.76 -15.64 -27.33
CA PHE A 210 -9.20 -16.38 -26.22
C PHE A 210 -7.87 -17.08 -26.50
N GLU A 211 -7.64 -17.53 -27.76
CA GLU A 211 -6.42 -18.27 -28.11
C GLU A 211 -5.32 -17.38 -28.70
N VAL A 212 -5.65 -16.19 -29.22
CA VAL A 212 -4.67 -15.30 -29.85
C VAL A 212 -4.55 -13.96 -29.10
N ILE A 213 -5.65 -13.22 -28.98
CA ILE A 213 -5.60 -11.86 -28.44
C ILE A 213 -5.34 -11.86 -26.94
N LEU A 214 -6.06 -12.68 -26.16
CA LEU A 214 -5.93 -12.72 -24.72
C LEU A 214 -4.51 -13.12 -24.25
N PRO A 215 -3.89 -14.19 -24.77
CA PRO A 215 -2.51 -14.52 -24.44
C PRO A 215 -1.51 -13.45 -24.83
N ALA A 216 -1.70 -12.83 -26.02
CA ALA A 216 -0.83 -11.76 -26.50
C ALA A 216 -0.93 -10.48 -25.66
N ALA A 217 -2.13 -10.16 -25.17
CA ALA A 217 -2.38 -8.98 -24.32
C ALA A 217 -2.07 -9.24 -22.83
N ALA A 218 -1.96 -10.49 -22.40
CA ALA A 218 -1.85 -10.88 -20.99
C ALA A 218 -0.71 -10.18 -20.23
N PRO A 219 0.52 -9.97 -20.77
CA PRO A 219 1.56 -9.24 -20.07
C PRO A 219 1.17 -7.79 -19.74
N THR A 220 0.46 -7.13 -20.68
CA THR A 220 0.00 -5.74 -20.50
C THR A 220 -1.19 -5.68 -19.55
N ILE A 221 -2.10 -6.64 -19.60
CA ILE A 221 -3.21 -6.79 -18.64
C ILE A 221 -2.65 -6.93 -17.23
N LEU A 222 -1.68 -7.82 -17.02
CA LEU A 222 -1.02 -8.01 -15.72
C LEU A 222 -0.29 -6.75 -15.24
N THR A 223 0.29 -5.96 -16.15
CA THR A 223 0.86 -4.66 -15.80
C THR A 223 -0.21 -3.72 -15.25
N GLY A 224 -1.37 -3.65 -15.89
CA GLY A 224 -2.53 -2.89 -15.40
C GLY A 224 -3.02 -3.37 -14.03
N MET A 225 -3.12 -4.69 -13.85
CA MET A 225 -3.49 -5.29 -12.56
C MET A 225 -2.48 -4.97 -11.46
N ARG A 226 -1.18 -5.04 -11.74
CA ARG A 226 -0.12 -4.68 -10.79
C ARG A 226 -0.21 -3.22 -10.34
N ILE A 227 -0.39 -2.29 -11.27
CA ILE A 227 -0.59 -0.87 -10.99
C ILE A 227 -1.83 -0.67 -10.12
N SER A 228 -2.94 -1.31 -10.49
CA SER A 228 -4.19 -1.24 -9.74
C SER A 228 -4.08 -1.81 -8.32
N MET A 229 -3.33 -2.89 -8.13
CA MET A 229 -3.10 -3.45 -6.78
C MET A 229 -2.32 -2.47 -5.90
N GLY A 230 -1.30 -1.80 -6.42
CA GLY A 230 -0.58 -0.77 -5.69
C GLY A 230 -1.48 0.40 -5.27
N ILE A 231 -2.37 0.84 -6.18
CA ILE A 231 -3.36 1.90 -5.88
C ILE A 231 -4.38 1.40 -4.86
N ALA A 232 -4.91 0.18 -5.01
CA ALA A 232 -5.86 -0.42 -4.08
C ALA A 232 -5.32 -0.48 -2.66
N TRP A 233 -4.06 -0.91 -2.50
CA TRP A 233 -3.38 -0.97 -1.21
C TRP A 233 -3.17 0.40 -0.57
N LEU A 234 -2.78 1.40 -1.35
CA LEU A 234 -2.63 2.78 -0.87
C LEU A 234 -3.98 3.37 -0.45
N VAL A 235 -5.02 3.13 -1.25
CA VAL A 235 -6.36 3.69 -1.04
C VAL A 235 -7.03 3.11 0.21
N ILE A 236 -6.91 1.78 0.48
CA ILE A 236 -7.56 1.18 1.65
C ILE A 236 -7.02 1.77 2.95
N VAL A 237 -5.70 1.99 3.05
CA VAL A 237 -5.10 2.59 4.25
C VAL A 237 -5.74 3.96 4.56
N ALA A 238 -5.84 4.82 3.54
CA ALA A 238 -6.46 6.14 3.69
C ALA A 238 -7.97 6.06 3.96
N ALA A 239 -8.68 5.13 3.32
CA ALA A 239 -10.11 4.91 3.54
C ALA A 239 -10.39 4.47 4.99
N GLU A 240 -9.63 3.51 5.52
CA GLU A 240 -9.78 3.03 6.89
C GLU A 240 -9.45 4.09 7.94
N MET A 241 -8.52 5.00 7.65
CA MET A 241 -8.23 6.15 8.53
C MET A 241 -9.44 7.10 8.64
N LEU A 242 -10.20 7.27 7.56
CA LEU A 242 -11.35 8.17 7.54
C LEU A 242 -12.60 7.57 8.18
N VAL A 243 -12.80 6.26 8.00
CA VAL A 243 -14.08 5.61 8.33
C VAL A 243 -14.04 4.91 9.67
N GLY A 244 -12.86 4.55 10.12
CA GLY A 244 -12.68 3.76 11.34
C GLY A 244 -12.97 2.26 11.13
N GLY A 245 -13.07 1.53 12.21
CA GLY A 245 -13.28 0.08 12.22
C GLY A 245 -11.96 -0.70 12.32
N THR A 246 -11.99 -1.99 11.97
CA THR A 246 -10.78 -2.85 12.00
C THR A 246 -10.04 -2.75 10.67
N GLY A 247 -8.74 -2.47 10.71
CA GLY A 247 -7.87 -2.38 9.55
C GLY A 247 -6.58 -1.64 9.85
N ILE A 248 -5.55 -1.84 9.02
CA ILE A 248 -4.23 -1.24 9.26
C ILE A 248 -4.25 0.29 9.21
N GLY A 249 -5.10 0.89 8.37
CA GLY A 249 -5.29 2.33 8.32
C GLY A 249 -5.92 2.87 9.59
N TYR A 250 -6.91 2.18 10.16
CA TYR A 250 -7.49 2.54 11.43
C TYR A 250 -6.50 2.38 12.58
N PHE A 251 -5.67 1.33 12.56
CA PHE A 251 -4.59 1.17 13.54
C PHE A 251 -3.64 2.39 13.52
N VAL A 252 -3.22 2.86 12.34
CA VAL A 252 -2.41 4.09 12.22
C VAL A 252 -3.12 5.29 12.86
N TRP A 253 -4.41 5.47 12.56
CA TRP A 253 -5.21 6.57 13.09
C TRP A 253 -5.37 6.50 14.62
N ASN A 254 -5.65 5.31 15.14
CA ASN A 254 -5.79 5.07 16.57
C ASN A 254 -4.48 5.35 17.34
N GLU A 255 -3.37 4.83 16.84
CA GLU A 255 -2.05 5.05 17.45
C GLU A 255 -1.58 6.51 17.32
N TRP A 256 -1.96 7.20 16.26
CA TRP A 256 -1.77 8.65 16.14
C TRP A 256 -2.51 9.42 17.25
N ASN A 257 -3.79 9.10 17.47
CA ASN A 257 -4.58 9.73 18.52
C ASN A 257 -4.07 9.39 19.94
N ASN A 258 -3.50 8.20 20.11
CA ASN A 258 -2.84 7.78 21.35
C ASN A 258 -1.44 8.40 21.54
N LEU A 259 -1.00 9.27 20.62
CA LEU A 259 0.32 9.88 20.58
C LEU A 259 1.48 8.86 20.61
N SER A 260 1.24 7.64 20.11
CA SER A 260 2.20 6.55 20.06
C SER A 260 2.95 6.54 18.73
N LEU A 261 3.92 7.43 18.57
CA LEU A 261 4.68 7.56 17.33
C LEU A 261 5.43 6.27 16.94
N THR A 262 5.88 5.49 17.92
CA THR A 262 6.51 4.18 17.71
C THR A 262 5.59 3.19 17.01
N ASN A 263 4.34 3.08 17.45
CA ASN A 263 3.35 2.20 16.81
C ASN A 263 2.93 2.72 15.42
N VAL A 264 2.85 4.04 15.23
CA VAL A 264 2.59 4.63 13.90
C VAL A 264 3.69 4.25 12.92
N ILE A 265 4.98 4.40 13.30
CA ILE A 265 6.10 4.02 12.44
C ILE A 265 6.12 2.51 12.20
N PHE A 266 5.82 1.70 13.22
CA PHE A 266 5.66 0.25 13.07
C PHE A 266 4.59 -0.09 12.02
N ALA A 267 3.42 0.55 12.08
CA ALA A 267 2.36 0.34 11.09
C ALA A 267 2.80 0.74 9.68
N ILE A 268 3.51 1.86 9.52
CA ILE A 268 4.05 2.30 8.21
C ILE A 268 5.01 1.24 7.65
N LEU A 269 5.88 0.67 8.49
CA LEU A 269 6.77 -0.42 8.07
C LEU A 269 5.98 -1.66 7.62
N MET A 270 4.94 -2.05 8.37
CA MET A 270 4.08 -3.18 8.02
C MET A 270 3.32 -2.94 6.71
N ILE A 271 2.80 -1.72 6.51
CA ILE A 271 2.15 -1.33 5.24
C ILE A 271 3.14 -1.46 4.07
N GLY A 272 4.38 -0.99 4.25
CA GLY A 272 5.43 -1.09 3.23
C GLY A 272 5.81 -2.53 2.91
N ILE A 273 5.97 -3.39 3.93
CA ILE A 273 6.29 -4.82 3.76
C ILE A 273 5.17 -5.53 2.99
N VAL A 274 3.91 -5.33 3.38
CA VAL A 274 2.77 -5.96 2.70
C VAL A 274 2.64 -5.45 1.27
N GLY A 275 2.79 -4.13 1.04
CA GLY A 275 2.78 -3.56 -0.31
C GLY A 275 3.88 -4.16 -1.20
N MET A 276 5.08 -4.33 -0.67
CA MET A 276 6.19 -4.99 -1.39
C MET A 276 5.87 -6.47 -1.70
N LEU A 277 5.26 -7.21 -0.77
CA LEU A 277 4.87 -8.60 -1.00
C LEU A 277 3.80 -8.73 -2.09
N LEU A 278 2.80 -7.84 -2.10
CA LEU A 278 1.78 -7.76 -3.14
C LEU A 278 2.41 -7.45 -4.51
N ASP A 279 3.32 -6.48 -4.58
CA ASP A 279 4.03 -6.13 -5.82
C ASP A 279 4.88 -7.30 -6.34
N LEU A 280 5.59 -8.00 -5.45
CA LEU A 280 6.38 -9.19 -5.78
C LEU A 280 5.52 -10.33 -6.31
N LEU A 281 4.31 -10.52 -5.75
CA LEU A 281 3.35 -11.52 -6.21
C LEU A 281 2.98 -11.26 -7.69
N PHE A 282 2.59 -10.03 -8.01
CA PHE A 282 2.24 -9.66 -9.39
C PHE A 282 3.46 -9.68 -10.33
N ALA A 283 4.63 -9.27 -9.87
CA ALA A 283 5.86 -9.35 -10.65
C ALA A 283 6.23 -10.80 -11.02
N ARG A 284 6.02 -11.75 -10.11
CA ARG A 284 6.21 -13.19 -10.39
C ARG A 284 5.17 -13.74 -11.37
N ALA A 285 3.89 -13.38 -11.18
CA ALA A 285 2.84 -13.75 -12.10
C ALA A 285 3.10 -13.22 -13.52
N GLN A 286 3.53 -11.97 -13.64
CA GLN A 286 3.89 -11.36 -14.92
C GLN A 286 5.04 -12.10 -15.59
N LYS A 287 6.12 -12.45 -14.85
CA LYS A 287 7.24 -13.22 -15.39
C LYS A 287 6.85 -14.61 -15.88
N ALA A 288 5.88 -15.26 -15.23
CA ALA A 288 5.41 -16.59 -15.63
C ALA A 288 4.63 -16.57 -16.95
N ILE A 289 4.00 -15.44 -17.30
CA ILE A 289 3.16 -15.28 -18.49
C ILE A 289 3.90 -14.55 -19.61
N SER A 290 4.92 -13.75 -19.29
CA SER A 290 5.74 -13.03 -20.26
C SER A 290 6.62 -14.01 -21.02
N TYR A 291 6.31 -14.25 -22.28
CA TYR A 291 7.20 -14.95 -23.19
C TYR A 291 8.40 -14.05 -23.51
N VAL A 292 9.60 -14.56 -23.25
CA VAL A 292 10.83 -13.90 -23.68
C VAL A 292 10.92 -14.09 -25.21
N GLU A 293 10.79 -13.01 -25.97
CA GLU A 293 11.15 -12.97 -27.39
C GLU A 293 12.65 -13.01 -27.56
#